data_80d9d85a0cff158d2d6782dc5a575389
#
_entry.id   80d9d85a0cff158d2d6782dc5a575389
#
_cell.length_a   1.000
_cell.length_b   1.000
_cell.length_c   1.000
_cell.angle_alpha   90.00
_cell.angle_beta   90.00
_cell.angle_gamma   90.00
#
_symmetry.space_group_name_H-M   'P 1'
#
loop_
_entity.id
_entity.type
_entity.pdbx_description
1 polymer ?
#
loop_
_entity_poly.entity_id
_entity_poly.type
_entity_poly.pdbx_seq_one_letter_code
_entity_poly.pdbx_strand_id
1 'polypeptide(L)'
;MKKNLYIILLSFIAIAVYADNRQGIDFYKAGEPTIASWLFEKQLSSSPAEQAEALYYLGEIAFDENKTFEALANYQKGWTTFPDYAYNKVGEGKVLLKTDKSTAQKAFDAAIKINKKDASVYVAIAKAYSMNGMEAEAQAALDNAKKYNANDPAIYLYEGDLLISKDKPGGAAGRYEQAIHFDPACKEAYIKYANVYQGVTPTLSIEMLQKVISNYPDYLPAYCHLGNIYSLQGNYPKAVAAYKTYMAGGLYSTDNLVHYASALFFNKQYAESGKIISEGQAIDPDNFLLKRLAIYNDYESKAYEKGLEEIETFFNNPDAKYIWQDYLYYGRLLNKAKQYDQAADALQKAIKESSSHTEIYKDLAEVYSNSENNAEAIKAYTQYIEALGEESEAADYYQLGKYYYTAAAKDSIAAQKYLFKADSLFAIVKERVPDSHLGSLWQARTQSQLDPETEQGLAKPYYESCIPILEKNKEKYSNELTECYRYLGYYYYLKQDMDNSKIYWNKILSIDPSNATAQEALKNIK
;
A
#
# COMPACT_ATOMS: atom_id res chain seq x y z
N MET A 1 -17.33 -20.65 -12.61
CA MET A 1 -17.32 -19.31 -13.23
C MET A 1 -16.06 -19.21 -14.08
N LYS A 2 -16.20 -19.02 -15.39
CA LYS A 2 -15.04 -18.86 -16.28
C LYS A 2 -14.38 -17.53 -15.95
N LYS A 3 -13.19 -17.55 -15.34
CA LYS A 3 -12.31 -16.38 -15.32
C LYS A 3 -11.87 -16.15 -16.76
N ASN A 4 -12.47 -15.17 -17.43
CA ASN A 4 -12.00 -14.73 -18.74
C ASN A 4 -10.70 -13.99 -18.52
N LEU A 5 -9.62 -14.64 -18.90
CA LEU A 5 -8.30 -14.07 -18.93
C LEU A 5 -8.17 -13.24 -20.20
N TYR A 6 -8.10 -11.93 -20.06
CA TYR A 6 -7.73 -11.04 -21.16
C TYR A 6 -6.34 -10.50 -20.85
N ILE A 7 -5.36 -10.96 -21.62
CA ILE A 7 -4.04 -10.32 -21.69
C ILE A 7 -4.14 -9.29 -22.81
N ILE A 8 -4.08 -8.01 -22.45
CA ILE A 8 -4.07 -6.94 -23.44
C ILE A 8 -2.65 -6.77 -23.95
N LEU A 9 -2.46 -7.08 -25.23
CA LEU A 9 -1.28 -6.65 -25.95
C LEU A 9 -1.46 -5.16 -26.30
N LEU A 10 -0.99 -4.26 -25.44
CA LEU A 10 -0.89 -2.85 -25.78
C LEU A 10 0.44 -2.60 -26.46
N SER A 11 0.29 -2.13 -27.68
CA SER A 11 1.26 -1.48 -28.58
C SER A 11 2.10 -2.37 -29.49
N PHE A 12 1.97 -2.04 -30.73
CA PHE A 12 2.74 -2.29 -31.90
C PHE A 12 4.27 -2.19 -31.69
N ILE A 13 4.87 -3.23 -31.17
CA ILE A 13 6.16 -3.69 -31.64
C ILE A 13 5.96 -5.19 -31.85
N ALA A 14 5.89 -5.61 -33.11
CA ALA A 14 6.04 -7.00 -33.46
C ALA A 14 7.47 -7.41 -33.08
N ILE A 15 7.72 -7.66 -31.81
CA ILE A 15 8.75 -8.59 -31.42
C ILE A 15 8.21 -9.91 -31.95
N ALA A 16 8.81 -10.40 -33.03
CA ALA A 16 8.73 -11.81 -33.38
C ALA A 16 9.31 -12.54 -32.16
N VAL A 17 8.46 -12.80 -31.17
CA VAL A 17 8.73 -13.73 -30.10
C VAL A 17 8.87 -15.06 -30.82
N TYR A 18 10.11 -15.50 -31.06
CA TYR A 18 10.40 -16.91 -31.21
C TYR A 18 10.00 -17.48 -29.84
N ALA A 19 8.74 -17.82 -29.75
CA ALA A 19 8.15 -18.34 -28.55
C ALA A 19 8.64 -19.77 -28.41
N ASP A 20 9.67 -19.94 -27.60
CA ASP A 20 9.94 -21.24 -27.00
C ASP A 20 9.24 -21.31 -25.63
N ASN A 21 9.12 -22.50 -25.07
CA ASN A 21 8.48 -22.69 -23.77
C ASN A 21 9.25 -22.04 -22.61
N ARG A 22 10.49 -21.57 -22.80
CA ARG A 22 11.37 -21.06 -21.73
C ARG A 22 10.72 -19.92 -20.96
N GLN A 23 10.11 -18.97 -21.65
CA GLN A 23 9.46 -17.86 -20.99
C GLN A 23 8.23 -18.33 -20.18
N GLY A 24 7.41 -19.24 -20.72
CA GLY A 24 6.29 -19.84 -19.98
C GLY A 24 6.77 -20.60 -18.73
N ILE A 25 7.87 -21.35 -18.86
CA ILE A 25 8.50 -22.06 -17.74
C ILE A 25 9.02 -21.08 -16.67
N ASP A 26 9.67 -20.00 -17.08
CA ASP A 26 10.16 -18.96 -16.18
C ASP A 26 9.01 -18.34 -15.36
N PHE A 27 7.87 -18.00 -16.00
CA PHE A 27 6.69 -17.47 -15.30
C PHE A 27 6.05 -18.53 -14.40
N TYR A 28 5.87 -19.77 -14.86
CA TYR A 28 5.29 -20.84 -14.05
C TYR A 28 6.12 -21.09 -12.77
N LYS A 29 7.44 -21.23 -12.93
CA LYS A 29 8.36 -21.48 -11.82
C LYS A 29 8.50 -20.30 -10.85
N ALA A 30 8.17 -19.09 -11.31
CA ALA A 30 8.12 -17.90 -10.48
C ALA A 30 6.78 -17.68 -9.77
N GLY A 31 5.78 -18.57 -9.98
CA GLY A 31 4.47 -18.47 -9.35
C GLY A 31 3.47 -17.61 -10.10
N GLU A 32 3.66 -17.41 -11.42
CA GLU A 32 2.77 -16.66 -12.31
C GLU A 32 2.04 -17.60 -13.31
N PRO A 33 1.19 -18.55 -12.81
CA PRO A 33 0.60 -19.59 -13.66
C PRO A 33 -0.34 -19.04 -14.72
N THR A 34 -0.95 -17.90 -14.48
CA THR A 34 -1.87 -17.24 -15.40
C THR A 34 -1.18 -16.83 -16.70
N ILE A 35 -0.02 -16.18 -16.57
CA ILE A 35 0.79 -15.74 -17.72
C ILE A 35 1.42 -16.97 -18.40
N ALA A 36 1.91 -17.91 -17.60
CA ALA A 36 2.49 -19.14 -18.09
C ALA A 36 1.50 -19.96 -18.93
N SER A 37 0.26 -20.12 -18.47
CA SER A 37 -0.80 -20.82 -19.21
C SER A 37 -1.03 -20.19 -20.58
N TRP A 38 -1.18 -18.87 -20.64
CA TRP A 38 -1.35 -18.16 -21.90
C TRP A 38 -0.17 -18.35 -22.87
N LEU A 39 1.07 -18.35 -22.35
CA LEU A 39 2.27 -18.61 -23.16
C LEU A 39 2.27 -20.03 -23.68
N PHE A 40 1.97 -21.04 -22.85
CA PHE A 40 1.92 -22.43 -23.27
C PHE A 40 0.77 -22.72 -24.25
N GLU A 41 -0.40 -22.10 -24.10
CA GLU A 41 -1.49 -22.24 -25.08
C GLU A 41 -1.07 -21.80 -26.48
N LYS A 42 -0.26 -20.75 -26.61
CA LYS A 42 0.29 -20.33 -27.89
C LYS A 42 1.27 -21.34 -28.51
N GLN A 43 1.94 -22.14 -27.68
CA GLN A 43 2.85 -23.18 -28.14
C GLN A 43 2.15 -24.44 -28.66
N LEU A 44 0.84 -24.56 -28.49
CA LEU A 44 0.08 -25.72 -28.96
C LEU A 44 0.02 -25.84 -30.50
N SER A 45 0.51 -24.86 -31.24
CA SER A 45 0.67 -24.89 -32.70
C SER A 45 2.13 -24.96 -33.16
N SER A 46 3.09 -25.13 -32.25
CA SER A 46 4.52 -25.20 -32.55
C SER A 46 5.00 -26.64 -32.86
N SER A 47 6.29 -26.94 -32.78
CA SER A 47 6.79 -28.27 -33.02
C SER A 47 6.25 -29.32 -32.05
N PRO A 48 6.16 -30.61 -32.42
CA PRO A 48 5.63 -31.66 -31.53
C PRO A 48 6.33 -31.73 -30.17
N ALA A 49 7.63 -31.47 -30.10
CA ALA A 49 8.38 -31.47 -28.86
C ALA A 49 7.97 -30.29 -27.97
N GLU A 50 7.85 -29.07 -28.52
CA GLU A 50 7.39 -27.86 -27.80
C GLU A 50 5.95 -27.99 -27.37
N GLN A 51 5.07 -28.57 -28.22
CA GLN A 51 3.69 -28.88 -27.84
C GLN A 51 3.61 -29.83 -26.64
N ALA A 52 4.40 -30.91 -26.64
CA ALA A 52 4.40 -31.89 -25.56
C ALA A 52 4.89 -31.30 -24.24
N GLU A 53 5.89 -30.42 -24.28
CA GLU A 53 6.35 -29.69 -23.11
C GLU A 53 5.31 -28.67 -22.63
N ALA A 54 4.70 -27.90 -23.53
CA ALA A 54 3.62 -26.96 -23.19
C ALA A 54 2.43 -27.69 -22.55
N LEU A 55 2.02 -28.84 -23.11
CA LEU A 55 0.96 -29.67 -22.55
C LEU A 55 1.29 -30.24 -21.18
N TYR A 56 2.56 -30.55 -20.91
CA TYR A 56 3.00 -30.94 -19.58
C TYR A 56 2.76 -29.80 -18.57
N TYR A 57 3.22 -28.58 -18.85
CA TYR A 57 3.06 -27.47 -17.94
C TYR A 57 1.59 -27.00 -17.81
N LEU A 58 0.79 -27.07 -18.88
CA LEU A 58 -0.65 -26.87 -18.77
C LEU A 58 -1.31 -27.95 -17.89
N GLY A 59 -0.79 -29.18 -17.93
CA GLY A 59 -1.19 -30.24 -17.02
C GLY A 59 -0.79 -29.96 -15.57
N GLU A 60 0.42 -29.43 -15.32
CA GLU A 60 0.87 -29.02 -13.98
C GLU A 60 -0.01 -27.90 -13.42
N ILE A 61 -0.29 -26.85 -14.22
CA ILE A 61 -1.17 -25.74 -13.82
C ILE A 61 -2.60 -26.25 -13.49
N ALA A 62 -3.17 -27.11 -14.36
CA ALA A 62 -4.48 -27.69 -14.12
C ALA A 62 -4.50 -28.57 -12.85
N PHE A 63 -3.42 -29.30 -12.59
CA PHE A 63 -3.32 -30.12 -11.38
C PHE A 63 -3.23 -29.26 -10.12
N ASP A 64 -2.45 -28.20 -10.13
CA ASP A 64 -2.32 -27.24 -9.02
C ASP A 64 -3.66 -26.54 -8.72
N GLU A 65 -4.50 -26.34 -9.76
CA GLU A 65 -5.87 -25.82 -9.64
C GLU A 65 -6.91 -26.88 -9.26
N ASN A 66 -6.49 -28.12 -8.93
CA ASN A 66 -7.37 -29.28 -8.65
C ASN A 66 -8.27 -29.72 -9.83
N LYS A 67 -7.95 -29.34 -11.05
CA LYS A 67 -8.64 -29.75 -12.29
C LYS A 67 -8.06 -31.08 -12.80
N THR A 68 -8.24 -32.14 -12.02
CA THR A 68 -7.55 -33.42 -12.23
C THR A 68 -7.81 -34.06 -13.59
N PHE A 69 -9.04 -33.95 -14.13
CA PHE A 69 -9.38 -34.47 -15.46
C PHE A 69 -8.71 -33.72 -16.59
N GLU A 70 -8.62 -32.40 -16.48
CA GLU A 70 -7.93 -31.55 -17.45
C GLU A 70 -6.44 -31.81 -17.43
N ALA A 71 -5.84 -31.92 -16.25
CA ALA A 71 -4.45 -32.29 -16.07
C ALA A 71 -4.11 -33.61 -16.78
N LEU A 72 -4.91 -34.67 -16.52
CA LEU A 72 -4.71 -35.97 -17.13
C LEU A 72 -4.84 -35.92 -18.66
N ALA A 73 -5.83 -35.20 -19.18
CA ALA A 73 -6.03 -35.04 -20.63
C ALA A 73 -4.82 -34.33 -21.28
N ASN A 74 -4.27 -33.29 -20.65
CA ASN A 74 -3.10 -32.60 -21.15
C ASN A 74 -1.85 -33.50 -21.18
N TYR A 75 -1.57 -34.25 -20.12
CA TYR A 75 -0.45 -35.18 -20.08
C TYR A 75 -0.57 -36.29 -21.13
N GLN A 76 -1.77 -36.91 -21.29
CA GLN A 76 -2.00 -37.95 -22.29
C GLN A 76 -1.87 -37.43 -23.71
N LYS A 77 -2.37 -36.22 -23.97
CA LYS A 77 -2.22 -35.56 -25.27
C LYS A 77 -0.75 -35.25 -25.55
N GLY A 78 -0.02 -34.71 -24.56
CA GLY A 78 1.41 -34.43 -24.69
C GLY A 78 2.23 -35.67 -24.99
N TRP A 79 1.96 -36.78 -24.30
CA TRP A 79 2.56 -38.06 -24.58
C TRP A 79 2.28 -38.57 -25.99
N THR A 80 1.04 -38.45 -26.44
CA THR A 80 0.64 -38.90 -27.79
C THR A 80 1.30 -38.02 -28.87
N THR A 81 1.47 -36.72 -28.58
CA THR A 81 2.09 -35.77 -29.53
C THR A 81 3.59 -36.02 -29.70
N PHE A 82 4.32 -36.26 -28.60
CA PHE A 82 5.76 -36.50 -28.61
C PHE A 82 6.15 -37.41 -27.45
N PRO A 83 6.22 -38.76 -27.70
CA PRO A 83 6.48 -39.76 -26.67
C PRO A 83 7.85 -39.66 -26.00
N ASP A 84 8.81 -38.95 -26.61
CA ASP A 84 10.16 -38.80 -26.04
C ASP A 84 10.21 -37.75 -24.90
N TYR A 85 9.13 -36.97 -24.66
CA TYR A 85 9.03 -36.06 -23.52
C TYR A 85 8.51 -36.78 -22.28
N ALA A 86 9.44 -37.36 -21.50
CA ALA A 86 9.14 -38.25 -20.38
C ALA A 86 8.22 -37.67 -19.30
N TYR A 87 8.24 -36.36 -19.08
CA TYR A 87 7.51 -35.70 -18.01
C TYR A 87 6.00 -35.85 -18.15
N ASN A 88 5.45 -35.98 -19.36
CA ASN A 88 4.03 -36.27 -19.57
C ASN A 88 3.60 -37.60 -18.93
N LYS A 89 4.48 -38.63 -18.96
CA LYS A 89 4.23 -39.88 -18.25
C LYS A 89 4.36 -39.74 -16.74
N VAL A 90 5.24 -38.87 -16.25
CA VAL A 90 5.32 -38.59 -14.82
C VAL A 90 4.03 -37.91 -14.36
N GLY A 91 3.53 -36.91 -15.11
CA GLY A 91 2.27 -36.21 -14.81
C GLY A 91 1.05 -37.15 -14.82
N GLU A 92 0.95 -38.04 -15.84
CA GLU A 92 -0.09 -39.07 -15.89
C GLU A 92 -0.04 -39.98 -14.65
N GLY A 93 1.14 -40.48 -14.30
CA GLY A 93 1.35 -41.29 -13.10
C GLY A 93 0.98 -40.55 -11.82
N LYS A 94 1.34 -39.27 -11.68
CA LYS A 94 1.01 -38.41 -10.54
C LYS A 94 -0.50 -38.34 -10.28
N VAL A 95 -1.28 -38.15 -11.34
CA VAL A 95 -2.76 -38.12 -11.24
C VAL A 95 -3.33 -39.47 -10.86
N LEU A 96 -2.81 -40.55 -11.45
CA LEU A 96 -3.35 -41.90 -11.28
C LEU A 96 -2.98 -42.55 -9.93
N LEU A 97 -1.99 -42.05 -9.20
CA LEU A 97 -1.56 -42.60 -7.91
C LEU A 97 -2.70 -42.75 -6.89
N LYS A 98 -3.72 -41.90 -6.95
CA LYS A 98 -4.87 -41.96 -6.04
C LYS A 98 -5.92 -43.01 -6.44
N THR A 99 -6.01 -43.35 -7.72
CA THR A 99 -7.10 -44.18 -8.28
C THR A 99 -6.64 -45.52 -8.82
N ASP A 100 -5.48 -45.57 -9.45
CA ASP A 100 -4.88 -46.78 -10.04
C ASP A 100 -3.37 -46.77 -9.94
N LYS A 101 -2.88 -47.26 -8.79
CA LYS A 101 -1.42 -47.33 -8.50
C LYS A 101 -0.66 -48.21 -9.52
N SER A 102 -1.31 -49.26 -10.05
CA SER A 102 -0.66 -50.14 -11.02
C SER A 102 -0.40 -49.43 -12.34
N THR A 103 -1.39 -48.69 -12.85
CA THR A 103 -1.22 -47.89 -14.06
C THR A 103 -0.27 -46.70 -13.83
N ALA A 104 -0.31 -46.08 -12.66
CA ALA A 104 0.65 -45.02 -12.29
C ALA A 104 2.08 -45.52 -12.32
N GLN A 105 2.35 -46.71 -11.75
CA GLN A 105 3.69 -47.31 -11.79
C GLN A 105 4.16 -47.57 -13.22
N LYS A 106 3.31 -48.11 -14.08
CA LYS A 106 3.62 -48.32 -15.50
C LYS A 106 3.97 -47.02 -16.24
N ALA A 107 3.28 -45.91 -15.86
CA ALA A 107 3.58 -44.60 -16.43
C ALA A 107 4.96 -44.10 -15.98
N PHE A 108 5.33 -44.25 -14.71
CA PHE A 108 6.66 -43.92 -14.22
C PHE A 108 7.75 -44.80 -14.86
N ASP A 109 7.53 -46.12 -14.99
CA ASP A 109 8.45 -47.02 -15.65
C ASP A 109 8.69 -46.63 -17.12
N ALA A 110 7.63 -46.19 -17.81
CA ALA A 110 7.73 -45.67 -19.19
C ALA A 110 8.54 -44.38 -19.23
N ALA A 111 8.34 -43.44 -18.32
CA ALA A 111 9.16 -42.23 -18.23
C ALA A 111 10.64 -42.54 -17.99
N ILE A 112 10.94 -43.43 -17.05
CA ILE A 112 12.30 -43.86 -16.73
C ILE A 112 12.96 -44.57 -17.95
N LYS A 113 12.20 -45.35 -18.71
CA LYS A 113 12.72 -46.05 -19.89
C LYS A 113 13.21 -45.09 -20.95
N ILE A 114 12.58 -43.91 -21.09
CA ILE A 114 13.01 -42.87 -22.05
C ILE A 114 14.31 -42.22 -21.57
N ASN A 115 14.33 -41.74 -20.32
CA ASN A 115 15.41 -40.94 -19.74
C ASN A 115 16.02 -41.62 -18.49
N LYS A 116 16.57 -42.82 -18.69
CA LYS A 116 17.02 -43.68 -17.58
C LYS A 116 18.09 -43.07 -16.65
N LYS A 117 18.86 -42.10 -17.12
CA LYS A 117 19.94 -41.47 -16.36
C LYS A 117 19.66 -40.00 -16.02
N ASP A 118 18.50 -39.51 -16.35
CA ASP A 118 18.09 -38.14 -16.08
C ASP A 118 17.60 -38.03 -14.63
N ALA A 119 18.38 -37.41 -13.76
CA ALA A 119 18.08 -37.23 -12.35
C ALA A 119 16.79 -36.43 -12.15
N SER A 120 16.52 -35.43 -12.98
CA SER A 120 15.35 -34.58 -12.89
C SER A 120 14.03 -35.36 -13.09
N VAL A 121 14.01 -36.41 -13.94
CA VAL A 121 12.84 -37.31 -14.09
C VAL A 121 12.55 -38.05 -12.79
N TYR A 122 13.59 -38.56 -12.11
CA TYR A 122 13.39 -39.22 -10.81
C TYR A 122 12.95 -38.24 -9.72
N VAL A 123 13.41 -37.00 -9.75
CA VAL A 123 12.95 -35.95 -8.85
C VAL A 123 11.46 -35.63 -9.08
N ALA A 124 11.03 -35.56 -10.36
CA ALA A 124 9.63 -35.35 -10.68
C ALA A 124 8.74 -36.50 -10.19
N ILE A 125 9.24 -37.76 -10.31
CA ILE A 125 8.58 -38.95 -9.75
C ILE A 125 8.53 -38.89 -8.20
N ALA A 126 9.64 -38.50 -7.55
CA ALA A 126 9.68 -38.31 -6.10
C ALA A 126 8.64 -37.29 -5.64
N LYS A 127 8.55 -36.15 -6.34
CA LYS A 127 7.53 -35.13 -6.09
C LYS A 127 6.12 -35.68 -6.24
N ALA A 128 5.85 -36.48 -7.28
CA ALA A 128 4.55 -37.11 -7.50
C ALA A 128 4.15 -38.06 -6.34
N TYR A 129 5.08 -38.86 -5.84
CA TYR A 129 4.86 -39.73 -4.68
C TYR A 129 4.63 -38.92 -3.41
N SER A 130 5.47 -37.92 -3.12
CA SER A 130 5.35 -37.07 -1.92
C SER A 130 4.01 -36.34 -1.87
N MET A 131 3.54 -35.77 -3.00
CA MET A 131 2.23 -35.10 -3.10
C MET A 131 1.03 -36.06 -2.84
N ASN A 132 1.27 -37.38 -2.93
CA ASN A 132 0.29 -38.41 -2.61
C ASN A 132 0.54 -39.10 -1.26
N GLY A 133 1.43 -38.56 -0.41
CA GLY A 133 1.73 -39.08 0.92
C GLY A 133 2.53 -40.39 0.93
N MET A 134 3.21 -40.72 -0.17
CA MET A 134 3.99 -41.95 -0.35
C MET A 134 5.49 -41.66 -0.11
N GLU A 135 5.85 -41.37 1.15
CA GLU A 135 7.19 -40.87 1.53
C GLU A 135 8.32 -41.88 1.24
N ALA A 136 8.06 -43.20 1.42
CA ALA A 136 9.08 -44.21 1.18
C ALA A 136 9.44 -44.31 -0.31
N GLU A 137 8.44 -44.31 -1.18
CA GLU A 137 8.61 -44.33 -2.64
C GLU A 137 9.22 -43.03 -3.14
N ALA A 138 8.84 -41.89 -2.55
CA ALA A 138 9.45 -40.59 -2.86
C ALA A 138 10.94 -40.59 -2.52
N GLN A 139 11.33 -41.13 -1.35
CA GLN A 139 12.75 -41.23 -0.96
C GLN A 139 13.53 -42.17 -1.90
N ALA A 140 12.96 -43.31 -2.24
CA ALA A 140 13.61 -44.26 -3.17
C ALA A 140 13.83 -43.62 -4.55
N ALA A 141 12.88 -42.84 -5.04
CA ALA A 141 13.03 -42.09 -6.30
C ALA A 141 14.13 -41.01 -6.18
N LEU A 142 14.17 -40.27 -5.07
CA LEU A 142 15.18 -39.27 -4.80
C LEU A 142 16.61 -39.90 -4.71
N ASP A 143 16.73 -41.07 -4.08
CA ASP A 143 18.00 -41.79 -4.00
C ASP A 143 18.50 -42.22 -5.39
N ASN A 144 17.58 -42.61 -6.26
CA ASN A 144 17.90 -42.88 -7.66
C ASN A 144 18.35 -41.61 -8.40
N ALA A 145 17.69 -40.46 -8.18
CA ALA A 145 18.12 -39.19 -8.74
C ALA A 145 19.59 -38.89 -8.35
N LYS A 146 19.90 -38.97 -7.05
CA LYS A 146 21.25 -38.74 -6.50
C LYS A 146 22.30 -39.72 -7.06
N LYS A 147 21.90 -40.96 -7.30
CA LYS A 147 22.77 -41.97 -7.91
C LYS A 147 23.19 -41.61 -9.32
N TYR A 148 22.32 -41.02 -10.11
CA TYR A 148 22.61 -40.66 -11.50
C TYR A 148 23.31 -39.31 -11.64
N ASN A 149 22.86 -38.29 -10.90
CA ASN A 149 23.50 -36.98 -10.85
C ASN A 149 23.24 -36.31 -9.50
N ALA A 150 24.18 -36.47 -8.56
CA ALA A 150 24.02 -35.88 -7.21
C ALA A 150 24.05 -34.32 -7.21
N ASN A 151 24.51 -33.71 -8.29
CA ASN A 151 24.64 -32.26 -8.41
C ASN A 151 23.49 -31.65 -9.24
N ASP A 152 22.45 -32.42 -9.54
CA ASP A 152 21.27 -31.90 -10.25
C ASP A 152 20.51 -30.88 -9.38
N PRO A 153 20.30 -29.63 -9.83
CA PRO A 153 19.64 -28.59 -9.06
C PRO A 153 18.22 -28.96 -8.68
N ALA A 154 17.50 -29.79 -9.46
CA ALA A 154 16.16 -30.23 -9.14
C ALA A 154 16.07 -31.00 -7.82
N ILE A 155 17.13 -31.73 -7.44
CA ILE A 155 17.23 -32.44 -6.16
C ILE A 155 17.13 -31.45 -5.01
N TYR A 156 17.91 -30.38 -5.08
CA TYR A 156 17.98 -29.37 -4.01
C TYR A 156 16.73 -28.48 -3.96
N LEU A 157 16.14 -28.18 -5.11
CA LEU A 157 14.82 -27.51 -5.17
C LEU A 157 13.76 -28.37 -4.44
N TYR A 158 13.68 -29.66 -4.77
CA TYR A 158 12.72 -30.57 -4.15
C TYR A 158 12.96 -30.74 -2.62
N GLU A 159 14.23 -30.92 -2.20
CA GLU A 159 14.57 -30.99 -0.77
C GLU A 159 14.24 -29.68 -0.05
N GLY A 160 14.44 -28.54 -0.68
CA GLY A 160 14.03 -27.22 -0.17
C GLY A 160 12.51 -27.11 0.00
N ASP A 161 11.76 -27.52 -1.01
CA ASP A 161 10.28 -27.52 -0.97
C ASP A 161 9.75 -28.45 0.14
N LEU A 162 10.36 -29.60 0.36
CA LEU A 162 10.03 -30.49 1.47
C LEU A 162 10.34 -29.85 2.84
N LEU A 163 11.37 -29.04 2.94
CA LEU A 163 11.70 -28.34 4.17
C LEU A 163 10.69 -27.20 4.44
N ILE A 164 10.24 -26.51 3.41
CA ILE A 164 9.14 -25.53 3.53
C ILE A 164 7.87 -26.21 4.05
N SER A 165 7.48 -27.35 3.47
CA SER A 165 6.28 -28.08 3.92
C SER A 165 6.35 -28.57 5.37
N LYS A 166 7.56 -28.67 5.93
CA LYS A 166 7.84 -29.05 7.33
C LYS A 166 8.13 -27.86 8.24
N ASP A 167 7.82 -26.64 7.79
CA ASP A 167 8.07 -25.38 8.52
C ASP A 167 9.54 -25.18 8.94
N LYS A 168 10.46 -25.51 8.01
CA LYS A 168 11.92 -25.36 8.19
C LYS A 168 12.53 -24.41 7.14
N PRO A 169 12.12 -23.13 7.12
CA PRO A 169 12.50 -22.20 6.05
C PRO A 169 14.01 -21.96 5.95
N GLY A 170 14.74 -21.85 7.07
CA GLY A 170 16.19 -21.67 7.05
C GLY A 170 16.94 -22.84 6.41
N GLY A 171 16.48 -24.09 6.63
CA GLY A 171 17.01 -25.26 5.96
C GLY A 171 16.70 -25.27 4.46
N ALA A 172 15.49 -24.82 4.09
CA ALA A 172 15.07 -24.70 2.70
C ALA A 172 15.96 -23.72 1.92
N ALA A 173 16.25 -22.55 2.50
CA ALA A 173 17.13 -21.56 1.91
C ALA A 173 18.51 -22.14 1.58
N GLY A 174 19.11 -22.91 2.51
CA GLY A 174 20.38 -23.57 2.26
C GLY A 174 20.32 -24.60 1.12
N ARG A 175 19.16 -25.23 0.88
CA ARG A 175 18.96 -26.10 -0.28
C ARG A 175 18.85 -25.31 -1.59
N TYR A 176 18.13 -24.19 -1.57
CA TYR A 176 18.06 -23.32 -2.75
C TYR A 176 19.41 -22.70 -3.10
N GLU A 177 20.25 -22.37 -2.12
CA GLU A 177 21.64 -21.97 -2.35
C GLU A 177 22.47 -23.09 -3.01
N GLN A 178 22.29 -24.35 -2.60
CA GLN A 178 22.93 -25.48 -3.24
C GLN A 178 22.47 -25.65 -4.69
N ALA A 179 21.19 -25.48 -4.98
CA ALA A 179 20.68 -25.50 -6.36
C ALA A 179 21.35 -24.41 -7.22
N ILE A 180 21.48 -23.18 -6.70
CA ILE A 180 22.17 -22.06 -7.35
C ILE A 180 23.68 -22.37 -7.54
N HIS A 181 24.29 -23.02 -6.55
CA HIS A 181 25.70 -23.37 -6.62
C HIS A 181 25.99 -24.36 -7.75
N PHE A 182 25.15 -25.39 -7.90
CA PHE A 182 25.34 -26.41 -8.95
C PHE A 182 24.88 -25.95 -10.33
N ASP A 183 23.85 -25.09 -10.37
CA ASP A 183 23.39 -24.44 -11.61
C ASP A 183 23.03 -22.96 -11.36
N PRO A 184 23.97 -22.04 -11.64
CA PRO A 184 23.69 -20.62 -11.55
C PRO A 184 22.57 -20.12 -12.48
N ALA A 185 22.17 -20.90 -13.50
CA ALA A 185 21.06 -20.59 -14.40
C ALA A 185 19.70 -21.07 -13.87
N CYS A 186 19.68 -21.77 -12.74
CA CYS A 186 18.44 -22.19 -12.08
C CYS A 186 17.71 -20.98 -11.45
N LYS A 187 17.05 -20.18 -12.28
CA LYS A 187 16.35 -18.93 -11.88
C LYS A 187 15.30 -19.17 -10.80
N GLU A 188 14.61 -20.32 -10.83
CA GLU A 188 13.62 -20.74 -9.83
C GLU A 188 14.20 -20.72 -8.41
N ALA A 189 15.44 -21.16 -8.22
CA ALA A 189 16.07 -21.22 -6.92
C ALA A 189 16.27 -19.84 -6.29
N TYR A 190 16.56 -18.81 -7.09
CA TYR A 190 16.67 -17.43 -6.60
C TYR A 190 15.33 -16.89 -6.10
N ILE A 191 14.23 -17.16 -6.83
CA ILE A 191 12.88 -16.77 -6.42
C ILE A 191 12.49 -17.49 -5.13
N LYS A 192 12.68 -18.81 -5.05
CA LYS A 192 12.35 -19.59 -3.86
C LYS A 192 13.16 -19.14 -2.64
N TYR A 193 14.45 -18.86 -2.80
CA TYR A 193 15.27 -18.27 -1.74
C TYR A 193 14.73 -16.92 -1.28
N ALA A 194 14.43 -16.03 -2.22
CA ALA A 194 13.90 -14.72 -1.90
C ALA A 194 12.56 -14.81 -1.14
N ASN A 195 11.69 -15.73 -1.53
CA ASN A 195 10.41 -15.95 -0.85
C ASN A 195 10.56 -16.41 0.61
N VAL A 196 11.64 -17.14 0.94
CA VAL A 196 11.92 -17.53 2.33
C VAL A 196 12.19 -16.34 3.23
N TYR A 197 12.93 -15.36 2.75
CA TYR A 197 13.43 -14.25 3.57
C TYR A 197 12.63 -12.95 3.44
N GLN A 198 11.67 -12.85 2.51
CA GLN A 198 10.95 -11.59 2.21
C GLN A 198 10.27 -10.95 3.43
N GLY A 199 9.78 -11.76 4.38
CA GLY A 199 9.09 -11.28 5.59
C GLY A 199 9.99 -11.17 6.83
N VAL A 200 11.19 -11.78 6.81
CA VAL A 200 12.08 -11.85 8.00
C VAL A 200 13.34 -11.02 7.81
N THR A 201 13.99 -11.17 6.66
CA THR A 201 15.23 -10.45 6.32
C THR A 201 15.17 -10.02 4.84
N PRO A 202 14.33 -9.02 4.52
CA PRO A 202 14.09 -8.61 3.13
C PRO A 202 15.35 -8.23 2.36
N THR A 203 16.41 -7.79 3.06
CA THR A 203 17.70 -7.46 2.42
C THR A 203 18.30 -8.66 1.69
N LEU A 204 18.27 -9.86 2.29
CA LEU A 204 18.76 -11.08 1.65
C LEU A 204 17.95 -11.44 0.40
N SER A 205 16.62 -11.25 0.46
CA SER A 205 15.74 -11.46 -0.70
C SER A 205 16.09 -10.49 -1.84
N ILE A 206 16.27 -9.21 -1.51
CA ILE A 206 16.63 -8.17 -2.50
C ILE A 206 18.00 -8.49 -3.14
N GLU A 207 19.01 -8.83 -2.36
CA GLU A 207 20.34 -9.20 -2.85
C GLU A 207 20.28 -10.39 -3.82
N MET A 208 19.50 -11.41 -3.47
CA MET A 208 19.36 -12.61 -4.29
C MET A 208 18.62 -12.31 -5.61
N LEU A 209 17.56 -11.50 -5.56
CA LEU A 209 16.84 -11.05 -6.77
C LEU A 209 17.72 -10.14 -7.65
N GLN A 210 18.49 -9.23 -7.06
CA GLN A 210 19.43 -8.40 -7.81
C GLN A 210 20.53 -9.24 -8.46
N LYS A 211 20.98 -10.31 -7.82
CA LYS A 211 21.95 -11.24 -8.39
C LYS A 211 21.42 -11.95 -9.64
N VAL A 212 20.19 -12.47 -9.60
CA VAL A 212 19.59 -13.09 -10.80
C VAL A 212 19.32 -12.07 -11.89
N ILE A 213 18.87 -10.85 -11.55
CA ILE A 213 18.66 -9.76 -12.51
C ILE A 213 19.98 -9.35 -13.17
N SER A 214 21.07 -9.28 -12.42
CA SER A 214 22.38 -8.93 -12.98
C SER A 214 22.87 -9.95 -14.02
N ASN A 215 22.57 -11.23 -13.81
CA ASN A 215 22.94 -12.31 -14.71
C ASN A 215 21.94 -12.47 -15.88
N TYR A 216 20.66 -12.20 -15.62
CA TYR A 216 19.54 -12.39 -16.54
C TYR A 216 18.62 -11.16 -16.51
N PRO A 217 19.01 -10.02 -17.14
CA PRO A 217 18.25 -8.77 -17.09
C PRO A 217 16.85 -8.86 -17.73
N ASP A 218 16.62 -9.85 -18.58
CA ASP A 218 15.36 -10.18 -19.24
C ASP A 218 14.44 -11.10 -18.41
N TYR A 219 14.90 -11.56 -17.24
CA TYR A 219 14.09 -12.38 -16.35
C TYR A 219 13.05 -11.53 -15.59
N LEU A 220 11.95 -11.23 -16.26
CA LEU A 220 10.89 -10.33 -15.78
C LEU A 220 10.33 -10.72 -14.40
N PRO A 221 10.07 -12.01 -14.07
CA PRO A 221 9.50 -12.36 -12.76
C PRO A 221 10.31 -11.83 -11.56
N ALA A 222 11.63 -11.74 -11.68
CA ALA A 222 12.46 -11.21 -10.58
C ALA A 222 12.16 -9.74 -10.27
N TYR A 223 11.79 -8.92 -11.26
CA TYR A 223 11.39 -7.54 -11.03
C TYR A 223 10.03 -7.44 -10.35
N CYS A 224 9.08 -8.34 -10.67
CA CYS A 224 7.79 -8.42 -9.98
C CYS A 224 8.00 -8.74 -8.49
N HIS A 225 8.77 -9.78 -8.17
CA HIS A 225 9.11 -10.13 -6.79
C HIS A 225 9.84 -9.00 -6.05
N LEU A 226 10.76 -8.32 -6.74
CA LEU A 226 11.46 -7.16 -6.16
C LEU A 226 10.50 -6.01 -5.84
N GLY A 227 9.53 -5.75 -6.73
CA GLY A 227 8.45 -4.78 -6.51
C GLY A 227 7.61 -5.13 -5.29
N ASN A 228 7.22 -6.41 -5.16
CA ASN A 228 6.47 -6.91 -4.01
C ASN A 228 7.23 -6.69 -2.69
N ILE A 229 8.52 -7.03 -2.64
CA ILE A 229 9.34 -6.87 -1.43
C ILE A 229 9.50 -5.39 -1.06
N TYR A 230 9.78 -4.51 -2.04
CA TYR A 230 9.87 -3.08 -1.77
C TYR A 230 8.53 -2.50 -1.31
N SER A 231 7.40 -2.97 -1.85
CA SER A 231 6.06 -2.56 -1.39
C SER A 231 5.82 -2.98 0.06
N LEU A 232 6.19 -4.21 0.45
CA LEU A 232 6.10 -4.69 1.83
C LEU A 232 6.95 -3.87 2.81
N GLN A 233 8.07 -3.32 2.34
CA GLN A 233 8.93 -2.42 3.12
C GLN A 233 8.46 -0.96 3.14
N GLY A 234 7.37 -0.61 2.45
CA GLY A 234 6.95 0.79 2.27
C GLY A 234 7.87 1.62 1.36
N ASN A 235 8.82 0.98 0.67
CA ASN A 235 9.72 1.67 -0.27
C ASN A 235 9.08 1.77 -1.66
N TYR A 236 8.01 2.54 -1.72
CA TYR A 236 7.20 2.67 -2.93
C TYR A 236 7.94 3.24 -4.14
N PRO A 237 8.89 4.18 -4.02
CA PRO A 237 9.68 4.63 -5.18
C PRO A 237 10.43 3.49 -5.86
N LYS A 238 11.06 2.58 -5.09
CA LYS A 238 11.76 1.41 -5.63
C LYS A 238 10.78 0.35 -6.15
N ALA A 239 9.64 0.16 -5.47
CA ALA A 239 8.59 -0.75 -5.93
C ALA A 239 8.07 -0.31 -7.31
N VAL A 240 7.73 0.96 -7.48
CA VAL A 240 7.29 1.53 -8.76
C VAL A 240 8.33 1.34 -9.86
N ALA A 241 9.62 1.56 -9.58
CA ALA A 241 10.68 1.36 -10.56
C ALA A 241 10.78 -0.12 -11.00
N ALA A 242 10.68 -1.06 -10.07
CA ALA A 242 10.73 -2.49 -10.36
C ALA A 242 9.51 -2.95 -11.18
N TYR A 243 8.29 -2.58 -10.75
CA TYR A 243 7.08 -2.90 -11.51
C TYR A 243 7.07 -2.26 -12.90
N LYS A 244 7.55 -1.03 -13.04
CA LYS A 244 7.66 -0.39 -14.35
C LYS A 244 8.52 -1.21 -15.31
N THR A 245 9.64 -1.75 -14.85
CA THR A 245 10.51 -2.63 -15.66
C THR A 245 9.79 -3.93 -16.01
N TYR A 246 9.09 -4.54 -15.03
CA TYR A 246 8.28 -5.73 -15.26
C TYR A 246 7.21 -5.51 -16.32
N MET A 247 6.41 -4.43 -16.18
CA MET A 247 5.31 -4.08 -17.08
C MET A 247 5.79 -3.76 -18.50
N ALA A 248 7.01 -3.23 -18.65
CA ALA A 248 7.60 -2.95 -19.96
C ALA A 248 7.80 -4.24 -20.80
N GLY A 249 7.81 -5.40 -20.18
CA GLY A 249 7.83 -6.70 -20.87
C GLY A 249 6.50 -7.05 -21.56
N GLY A 250 5.40 -6.35 -21.29
CA GLY A 250 4.10 -6.55 -21.95
C GLY A 250 3.36 -7.83 -21.55
N LEU A 251 3.85 -8.55 -20.53
CA LEU A 251 3.26 -9.80 -20.03
C LEU A 251 2.94 -9.63 -18.55
N TYR A 252 1.67 -9.43 -18.24
CA TYR A 252 1.21 -9.21 -16.86
C TYR A 252 -0.25 -9.67 -16.69
N SER A 253 -0.57 -10.06 -15.48
CA SER A 253 -1.91 -10.43 -15.04
C SER A 253 -2.64 -9.23 -14.40
N THR A 254 -3.93 -9.38 -14.16
CA THR A 254 -4.69 -8.38 -13.38
C THR A 254 -4.11 -8.19 -11.98
N ASP A 255 -3.59 -9.25 -11.35
CA ASP A 255 -2.95 -9.16 -10.03
C ASP A 255 -1.69 -8.28 -10.07
N ASN A 256 -0.89 -8.40 -11.14
CA ASN A 256 0.28 -7.52 -11.33
C ASN A 256 -0.13 -6.04 -11.50
N LEU A 257 -1.24 -5.78 -12.20
CA LEU A 257 -1.80 -4.42 -12.32
C LEU A 257 -2.27 -3.88 -10.96
N VAL A 258 -2.92 -4.71 -10.13
CA VAL A 258 -3.30 -4.33 -8.75
C VAL A 258 -2.06 -3.95 -7.94
N HIS A 259 -1.01 -4.75 -7.96
CA HIS A 259 0.22 -4.47 -7.21
C HIS A 259 0.92 -3.19 -7.70
N TYR A 260 1.03 -3.01 -9.01
CA TYR A 260 1.66 -1.83 -9.58
C TYR A 260 0.84 -0.55 -9.30
N ALA A 261 -0.48 -0.60 -9.51
CA ALA A 261 -1.37 0.51 -9.21
C ALA A 261 -1.33 0.90 -7.71
N SER A 262 -1.28 -0.10 -6.82
CA SER A 262 -1.14 0.12 -5.37
C SER A 262 0.19 0.79 -5.04
N ALA A 263 1.30 0.33 -5.64
CA ALA A 263 2.61 0.95 -5.43
C ALA A 263 2.62 2.42 -5.90
N LEU A 264 2.03 2.72 -7.05
CA LEU A 264 1.85 4.08 -7.56
C LEU A 264 0.99 4.94 -6.63
N PHE A 265 -0.12 4.39 -6.13
CA PHE A 265 -1.01 5.06 -5.18
C PHE A 265 -0.27 5.46 -3.90
N PHE A 266 0.41 4.52 -3.24
CA PHE A 266 1.18 4.80 -2.03
C PHE A 266 2.40 5.69 -2.28
N ASN A 267 2.92 5.71 -3.52
CA ASN A 267 3.94 6.66 -3.96
C ASN A 267 3.34 8.03 -4.36
N LYS A 268 2.05 8.26 -4.12
CA LYS A 268 1.30 9.49 -4.42
C LYS A 268 1.27 9.88 -5.90
N GLN A 269 1.50 8.93 -6.79
CA GLN A 269 1.42 9.06 -8.24
C GLN A 269 0.00 8.71 -8.72
N TYR A 270 -0.99 9.47 -8.24
CA TYR A 270 -2.41 9.14 -8.41
C TYR A 270 -2.86 9.13 -9.88
N ALA A 271 -2.31 10.01 -10.72
CA ALA A 271 -2.66 10.05 -12.14
C ALA A 271 -2.22 8.79 -12.90
N GLU A 272 -1.01 8.30 -12.61
CA GLU A 272 -0.48 7.06 -13.16
C GLU A 272 -1.22 5.85 -12.58
N SER A 273 -1.48 5.84 -11.28
CA SER A 273 -2.27 4.80 -10.62
C SER A 273 -3.64 4.66 -11.28
N GLY A 274 -4.35 5.77 -11.51
CA GLY A 274 -5.66 5.77 -12.17
C GLY A 274 -5.64 5.17 -13.58
N LYS A 275 -4.56 5.38 -14.35
CA LYS A 275 -4.40 4.74 -15.67
C LYS A 275 -4.28 3.22 -15.56
N ILE A 276 -3.43 2.74 -14.64
CA ILE A 276 -3.23 1.30 -14.43
C ILE A 276 -4.50 0.63 -13.87
N ILE A 277 -5.22 1.32 -12.97
CA ILE A 277 -6.52 0.86 -12.47
C ILE A 277 -7.50 0.69 -13.63
N SER A 278 -7.62 1.71 -14.51
CA SER A 278 -8.53 1.66 -15.66
C SER A 278 -8.17 0.53 -16.63
N GLU A 279 -6.88 0.29 -16.83
CA GLU A 279 -6.39 -0.83 -17.64
C GLU A 279 -6.80 -2.18 -17.01
N GLY A 280 -6.61 -2.34 -15.71
CA GLY A 280 -7.01 -3.54 -14.99
C GLY A 280 -8.53 -3.77 -14.99
N GLN A 281 -9.32 -2.72 -14.81
CA GLN A 281 -10.79 -2.79 -14.88
C GLN A 281 -11.32 -3.09 -16.28
N ALA A 282 -10.59 -2.71 -17.34
CA ALA A 282 -10.95 -3.10 -18.70
C ALA A 282 -10.79 -4.63 -18.93
N ILE A 283 -9.85 -5.26 -18.21
CA ILE A 283 -9.61 -6.71 -18.26
C ILE A 283 -10.59 -7.46 -17.35
N ASP A 284 -10.71 -7.00 -16.09
CA ASP A 284 -11.55 -7.61 -15.05
C ASP A 284 -12.39 -6.52 -14.35
N PRO A 285 -13.56 -6.18 -14.94
CA PRO A 285 -14.42 -5.12 -14.39
C PRO A 285 -14.95 -5.42 -12.99
N ASP A 286 -14.98 -6.70 -12.60
CA ASP A 286 -15.48 -7.13 -11.30
C ASP A 286 -14.40 -7.30 -10.25
N ASN A 287 -13.15 -7.02 -10.57
CA ASN A 287 -12.04 -7.11 -9.63
C ASN A 287 -12.25 -6.18 -8.42
N PHE A 288 -12.47 -6.80 -7.28
CA PHE A 288 -12.81 -6.09 -6.05
C PHE A 288 -11.69 -5.17 -5.55
N LEU A 289 -10.43 -5.59 -5.72
CA LEU A 289 -9.27 -4.80 -5.31
C LEU A 289 -9.07 -3.57 -6.19
N LEU A 290 -9.29 -3.70 -7.50
CA LEU A 290 -9.23 -2.55 -8.42
C LEU A 290 -10.37 -1.56 -8.15
N LYS A 291 -11.60 -2.05 -7.86
CA LYS A 291 -12.72 -1.18 -7.46
C LYS A 291 -12.39 -0.40 -6.19
N ARG A 292 -11.87 -1.07 -5.16
CA ARG A 292 -11.41 -0.43 -3.93
C ARG A 292 -10.36 0.64 -4.19
N LEU A 293 -9.33 0.30 -4.95
CA LEU A 293 -8.23 1.20 -5.23
C LEU A 293 -8.66 2.39 -6.10
N ALA A 294 -9.63 2.20 -7.03
CA ALA A 294 -10.22 3.28 -7.81
C ALA A 294 -10.86 4.35 -6.90
N ILE A 295 -11.67 3.92 -5.95
CA ILE A 295 -12.34 4.79 -4.98
C ILE A 295 -11.33 5.62 -4.17
N TYR A 296 -10.29 4.97 -3.66
CA TYR A 296 -9.26 5.67 -2.88
C TYR A 296 -8.49 6.66 -3.76
N ASN A 297 -8.17 6.26 -4.99
CA ASN A 297 -7.48 7.09 -5.96
C ASN A 297 -8.33 8.30 -6.39
N ASP A 298 -9.64 8.14 -6.54
CA ASP A 298 -10.57 9.23 -6.85
C ASP A 298 -10.61 10.27 -5.72
N TYR A 299 -10.62 9.83 -4.44
CA TYR A 299 -10.54 10.75 -3.31
C TYR A 299 -9.23 11.55 -3.35
N GLU A 300 -8.09 10.88 -3.47
CA GLU A 300 -6.77 11.52 -3.47
C GLU A 300 -6.55 12.42 -4.71
N SER A 301 -7.18 12.09 -5.82
CA SER A 301 -7.20 12.89 -7.07
C SER A 301 -8.24 14.01 -7.05
N LYS A 302 -9.00 14.15 -5.94
CA LYS A 302 -10.08 15.14 -5.75
C LYS A 302 -11.30 14.94 -6.66
N ALA A 303 -11.49 13.77 -7.22
CA ALA A 303 -12.67 13.36 -7.98
C ALA A 303 -13.79 12.88 -7.01
N TYR A 304 -14.17 13.73 -6.04
CA TYR A 304 -14.98 13.36 -4.89
C TYR A 304 -16.37 12.83 -5.25
N GLU A 305 -17.03 13.45 -6.24
CA GLU A 305 -18.38 13.06 -6.68
C GLU A 305 -18.35 11.64 -7.27
N LYS A 306 -17.39 11.37 -8.15
CA LYS A 306 -17.20 10.05 -8.75
C LYS A 306 -16.86 9.00 -7.68
N GLY A 307 -15.92 9.30 -6.78
CA GLY A 307 -15.55 8.40 -5.71
C GLY A 307 -16.71 8.07 -4.76
N LEU A 308 -17.61 9.03 -4.51
CA LEU A 308 -18.81 8.80 -3.69
C LEU A 308 -19.79 7.85 -4.39
N GLU A 309 -20.08 8.04 -5.67
CA GLU A 309 -20.95 7.15 -6.44
C GLU A 309 -20.40 5.72 -6.50
N GLU A 310 -19.09 5.60 -6.73
CA GLU A 310 -18.43 4.29 -6.78
C GLU A 310 -18.45 3.57 -5.43
N ILE A 311 -18.19 4.27 -4.31
CA ILE A 311 -18.16 3.63 -2.99
C ILE A 311 -19.55 3.21 -2.52
N GLU A 312 -20.60 3.97 -2.83
CA GLU A 312 -21.98 3.58 -2.54
C GLU A 312 -22.35 2.28 -3.28
N THR A 313 -21.94 2.15 -4.53
CA THR A 313 -22.11 0.92 -5.31
C THR A 313 -21.26 -0.23 -4.76
N PHE A 314 -20.02 0.08 -4.34
CA PHE A 314 -19.08 -0.88 -3.77
C PHE A 314 -19.62 -1.55 -2.50
N PHE A 315 -20.28 -0.79 -1.62
CA PHE A 315 -20.91 -1.33 -0.40
C PHE A 315 -22.19 -2.15 -0.64
N ASN A 316 -22.69 -2.23 -1.86
CA ASN A 316 -23.84 -3.07 -2.20
C ASN A 316 -23.49 -4.56 -2.40
N ASN A 317 -22.23 -4.97 -2.30
CA ASN A 317 -21.82 -6.37 -2.41
C ASN A 317 -21.86 -7.05 -1.02
N PRO A 318 -22.87 -7.91 -0.72
CA PRO A 318 -23.02 -8.53 0.59
C PRO A 318 -21.95 -9.59 0.90
N ASP A 319 -21.29 -10.13 -0.12
CA ASP A 319 -20.25 -11.15 0.03
C ASP A 319 -18.84 -10.54 0.15
N ALA A 320 -18.73 -9.22 0.07
CA ALA A 320 -17.46 -8.53 0.12
C ALA A 320 -16.94 -8.41 1.57
N LYS A 321 -15.64 -8.58 1.72
CA LYS A 321 -14.95 -8.32 2.98
C LYS A 321 -14.41 -6.88 2.98
N TYR A 322 -15.16 -6.02 3.65
CA TYR A 322 -14.76 -4.64 3.86
C TYR A 322 -13.72 -4.52 4.97
N ILE A 323 -12.89 -3.48 4.87
CA ILE A 323 -11.83 -3.17 5.84
C ILE A 323 -12.02 -1.73 6.35
N TRP A 324 -11.35 -1.39 7.45
CA TRP A 324 -11.48 -0.07 8.07
C TRP A 324 -11.20 1.10 7.09
N GLN A 325 -10.27 0.92 6.13
CA GLN A 325 -9.97 1.93 5.12
C GLN A 325 -11.17 2.22 4.20
N ASP A 326 -11.99 1.20 3.87
CA ASP A 326 -13.19 1.41 3.06
C ASP A 326 -14.14 2.40 3.75
N TYR A 327 -14.37 2.20 5.05
CA TYR A 327 -15.20 3.10 5.85
C TYR A 327 -14.55 4.48 6.06
N LEU A 328 -13.23 4.55 6.18
CA LEU A 328 -12.49 5.81 6.27
C LEU A 328 -12.69 6.65 5.00
N TYR A 329 -12.44 6.07 3.82
CA TYR A 329 -12.61 6.79 2.55
C TYR A 329 -14.08 7.15 2.30
N TYR A 330 -15.03 6.29 2.71
CA TYR A 330 -16.44 6.62 2.64
C TYR A 330 -16.77 7.84 3.51
N GLY A 331 -16.35 7.88 4.75
CA GLY A 331 -16.52 9.02 5.64
C GLY A 331 -15.90 10.30 5.10
N ARG A 332 -14.69 10.21 4.53
CA ARG A 332 -14.03 11.34 3.89
C ARG A 332 -14.79 11.88 2.68
N LEU A 333 -15.29 11.00 1.81
CA LEU A 333 -16.09 11.37 0.64
C LEU A 333 -17.42 12.03 1.04
N LEU A 334 -18.12 11.44 2.01
CA LEU A 334 -19.35 11.99 2.58
C LEU A 334 -19.12 13.38 3.22
N ASN A 335 -17.99 13.58 3.89
CA ASN A 335 -17.61 14.90 4.44
C ASN A 335 -17.44 15.94 3.32
N LYS A 336 -16.81 15.59 2.20
CA LYS A 336 -16.70 16.48 1.03
C LYS A 336 -18.06 16.79 0.40
N ALA A 337 -18.98 15.83 0.42
CA ALA A 337 -20.37 16.00 -0.01
C ALA A 337 -21.26 16.73 1.04
N LYS A 338 -20.72 17.11 2.20
CA LYS A 338 -21.42 17.75 3.33
C LYS A 338 -22.53 16.88 3.95
N GLN A 339 -22.43 15.56 3.80
CA GLN A 339 -23.33 14.58 4.40
C GLN A 339 -22.76 14.15 5.77
N TYR A 340 -22.72 15.10 6.71
CA TYR A 340 -21.94 14.98 7.94
C TYR A 340 -22.37 13.85 8.87
N ASP A 341 -23.67 13.62 9.02
CA ASP A 341 -24.18 12.54 9.89
C ASP A 341 -23.74 11.17 9.36
N GLN A 342 -23.89 10.94 8.07
CA GLN A 342 -23.46 9.70 7.42
C GLN A 342 -21.92 9.55 7.44
N ALA A 343 -21.20 10.67 7.29
CA ALA A 343 -19.75 10.69 7.39
C ALA A 343 -19.27 10.26 8.78
N ALA A 344 -19.90 10.79 9.84
CA ALA A 344 -19.61 10.41 11.21
C ALA A 344 -19.89 8.92 11.46
N ASP A 345 -21.03 8.41 10.99
CA ASP A 345 -21.37 6.99 11.10
C ASP A 345 -20.35 6.08 10.40
N ALA A 346 -19.92 6.46 9.20
CA ALA A 346 -18.90 5.71 8.46
C ALA A 346 -17.55 5.69 9.21
N LEU A 347 -17.10 6.84 9.73
CA LEU A 347 -15.86 6.92 10.49
C LEU A 347 -15.93 6.17 11.82
N GLN A 348 -17.09 6.16 12.50
CA GLN A 348 -17.29 5.34 13.70
C GLN A 348 -17.21 3.84 13.39
N LYS A 349 -17.70 3.40 12.22
CA LYS A 349 -17.50 2.01 11.77
C LYS A 349 -16.02 1.73 11.52
N ALA A 350 -15.28 2.65 10.90
CA ALA A 350 -13.83 2.50 10.72
C ALA A 350 -13.10 2.35 12.06
N ILE A 351 -13.45 3.16 13.08
CA ILE A 351 -12.89 3.05 14.43
C ILE A 351 -13.21 1.69 15.07
N LYS A 352 -14.42 1.17 14.88
CA LYS A 352 -14.83 -0.13 15.41
C LYS A 352 -14.04 -1.28 14.79
N GLU A 353 -13.74 -1.20 13.50
CA GLU A 353 -12.92 -2.20 12.80
C GLU A 353 -11.43 -2.10 13.18
N SER A 354 -10.93 -0.89 13.43
CA SER A 354 -9.53 -0.68 13.82
C SER A 354 -9.32 0.62 14.60
N SER A 355 -9.33 0.51 15.92
CA SER A 355 -9.12 1.66 16.83
C SER A 355 -7.66 2.12 16.92
N SER A 356 -6.72 1.37 16.37
CA SER A 356 -5.28 1.71 16.38
C SER A 356 -4.88 2.77 15.34
N HIS A 357 -5.75 3.05 14.37
CA HIS A 357 -5.52 4.05 13.33
C HIS A 357 -5.99 5.43 13.80
N THR A 358 -5.08 6.18 14.40
CA THR A 358 -5.38 7.46 15.06
C THR A 358 -5.94 8.52 14.12
N GLU A 359 -5.56 8.48 12.84
CA GLU A 359 -6.04 9.40 11.80
C GLU A 359 -7.57 9.42 11.65
N ILE A 360 -8.26 8.32 11.99
CA ILE A 360 -9.72 8.24 11.89
C ILE A 360 -10.38 9.19 12.89
N TYR A 361 -9.84 9.33 14.10
CA TYR A 361 -10.35 10.27 15.10
C TYR A 361 -10.16 11.72 14.66
N LYS A 362 -9.07 12.02 13.95
CA LYS A 362 -8.83 13.34 13.37
C LYS A 362 -9.84 13.68 12.30
N ASP A 363 -10.12 12.75 11.38
CA ASP A 363 -11.14 12.92 10.34
C ASP A 363 -12.55 13.06 10.96
N LEU A 364 -12.86 12.28 11.99
CA LEU A 364 -14.13 12.37 12.71
C LEU A 364 -14.31 13.75 13.40
N ALA A 365 -13.25 14.28 13.99
CA ALA A 365 -13.27 15.62 14.57
C ALA A 365 -13.50 16.71 13.50
N GLU A 366 -12.88 16.55 12.30
CA GLU A 366 -13.13 17.46 11.17
C GLU A 366 -14.61 17.42 10.74
N VAL A 367 -15.21 16.22 10.63
CA VAL A 367 -16.61 16.05 10.28
C VAL A 367 -17.52 16.77 11.29
N TYR A 368 -17.30 16.55 12.59
CA TYR A 368 -18.09 17.22 13.64
C TYR A 368 -17.88 18.74 13.64
N SER A 369 -16.67 19.21 13.37
CA SER A 369 -16.39 20.64 13.23
C SER A 369 -17.12 21.26 12.03
N ASN A 370 -17.15 20.56 10.90
CA ASN A 370 -17.84 21.00 9.69
C ASN A 370 -19.37 21.02 9.87
N SER A 371 -19.92 20.15 10.71
CA SER A 371 -21.34 20.13 11.09
C SER A 371 -21.68 21.07 12.25
N GLU A 372 -20.73 21.92 12.70
CA GLU A 372 -20.85 22.81 13.86
C GLU A 372 -21.08 22.07 15.19
N ASN A 373 -20.90 20.77 15.27
CA ASN A 373 -20.99 19.99 16.50
C ASN A 373 -19.68 20.06 17.28
N ASN A 374 -19.42 21.24 17.85
CA ASN A 374 -18.14 21.53 18.48
C ASN A 374 -17.79 20.62 19.67
N ALA A 375 -18.80 20.15 20.43
CA ALA A 375 -18.57 19.27 21.57
C ALA A 375 -18.00 17.91 21.16
N GLU A 376 -18.59 17.29 20.14
CA GLU A 376 -18.10 16.02 19.61
C GLU A 376 -16.78 16.19 18.83
N ALA A 377 -16.56 17.34 18.17
CA ALA A 377 -15.28 17.65 17.54
C ALA A 377 -14.13 17.69 18.57
N ILE A 378 -14.34 18.38 19.69
CA ILE A 378 -13.39 18.43 20.80
C ILE A 378 -13.12 17.02 21.35
N LYS A 379 -14.17 16.23 21.58
CA LYS A 379 -14.06 14.88 22.10
C LYS A 379 -13.26 13.96 21.17
N ALA A 380 -13.60 13.95 19.88
CA ALA A 380 -12.90 13.13 18.90
C ALA A 380 -11.42 13.54 18.76
N TYR A 381 -11.14 14.85 18.73
CA TYR A 381 -9.74 15.30 18.61
C TYR A 381 -8.94 15.09 19.90
N THR A 382 -9.58 15.12 21.06
CA THR A 382 -8.96 14.73 22.34
C THR A 382 -8.56 13.25 22.30
N GLN A 383 -9.44 12.36 21.82
CA GLN A 383 -9.13 10.96 21.63
C GLN A 383 -7.95 10.74 20.66
N TYR A 384 -7.88 11.56 19.60
CA TYR A 384 -6.73 11.55 18.69
C TYR A 384 -5.39 11.83 19.41
N ILE A 385 -5.34 12.93 20.19
CA ILE A 385 -4.14 13.30 20.95
C ILE A 385 -3.79 12.26 22.02
N GLU A 386 -4.79 11.73 22.72
CA GLU A 386 -4.58 10.66 23.72
C GLU A 386 -4.01 9.38 23.09
N ALA A 387 -4.49 9.03 21.91
CA ALA A 387 -4.01 7.87 21.16
C ALA A 387 -2.58 8.06 20.61
N LEU A 388 -2.18 9.28 20.25
CA LEU A 388 -0.81 9.61 19.86
C LEU A 388 0.15 9.62 21.07
N GLY A 389 -0.33 9.98 22.26
CA GLY A 389 0.51 10.09 23.45
C GLY A 389 1.72 11.03 23.25
N GLU A 390 2.93 10.50 23.41
CA GLU A 390 4.17 11.26 23.26
C GLU A 390 4.48 11.68 21.83
N GLU A 391 3.88 11.04 20.83
CA GLU A 391 4.04 11.40 19.40
C GLU A 391 3.26 12.65 19.01
N SER A 392 2.38 13.16 19.89
CA SER A 392 1.61 14.37 19.61
C SER A 392 2.53 15.60 19.43
N GLU A 393 2.25 16.37 18.38
CA GLU A 393 3.02 17.55 17.99
C GLU A 393 2.35 18.85 18.46
N ALA A 394 3.09 19.97 18.42
CA ALA A 394 2.55 21.30 18.73
C ALA A 394 1.34 21.65 17.84
N ALA A 395 1.32 21.20 16.60
CA ALA A 395 0.21 21.40 15.65
C ALA A 395 -1.09 20.75 16.13
N ASP A 396 -1.02 19.62 16.83
CA ASP A 396 -2.19 18.92 17.34
C ASP A 396 -2.82 19.68 18.49
N TYR A 397 -2.01 20.17 19.43
CA TYR A 397 -2.49 21.03 20.51
C TYR A 397 -3.05 22.36 19.99
N TYR A 398 -2.44 22.91 18.96
CA TYR A 398 -2.92 24.10 18.28
C TYR A 398 -4.33 23.87 17.70
N GLN A 399 -4.55 22.76 17.00
CA GLN A 399 -5.84 22.45 16.41
C GLN A 399 -6.92 22.18 17.46
N LEU A 400 -6.60 21.44 18.54
CA LEU A 400 -7.53 21.24 19.64
C LEU A 400 -7.86 22.57 20.35
N GLY A 401 -6.87 23.44 20.55
CA GLY A 401 -7.07 24.80 21.09
C GLY A 401 -8.04 25.61 20.23
N LYS A 402 -7.94 25.51 18.90
CA LYS A 402 -8.89 26.15 17.96
C LYS A 402 -10.30 25.62 18.10
N TYR A 403 -10.49 24.30 18.26
CA TYR A 403 -11.82 23.73 18.47
C TYR A 403 -12.45 24.27 19.76
N TYR A 404 -11.70 24.34 20.86
CA TYR A 404 -12.18 24.95 22.11
C TYR A 404 -12.49 26.43 21.95
N TYR A 405 -11.63 27.20 21.26
CA TYR A 405 -11.86 28.62 20.99
C TYR A 405 -13.11 28.87 20.17
N THR A 406 -13.33 28.05 19.13
CA THR A 406 -14.54 28.14 18.29
C THR A 406 -15.81 27.75 19.07
N ALA A 407 -15.71 26.71 19.90
CA ALA A 407 -16.81 26.27 20.74
C ALA A 407 -17.26 27.38 21.74
N ALA A 408 -16.31 28.12 22.30
CA ALA A 408 -16.59 29.23 23.21
C ALA A 408 -17.44 30.34 22.57
N ALA A 409 -17.29 30.59 21.27
CA ALA A 409 -18.06 31.57 20.55
C ALA A 409 -19.52 31.13 20.29
N LYS A 410 -19.78 29.82 20.37
CA LYS A 410 -21.11 29.23 20.08
C LYS A 410 -21.91 28.87 21.36
N ASP A 411 -21.22 28.63 22.46
CA ASP A 411 -21.83 28.23 23.75
C ASP A 411 -21.48 29.24 24.84
N SER A 412 -22.35 30.21 25.07
CA SER A 412 -22.16 31.28 26.07
C SER A 412 -22.08 30.76 27.51
N ILE A 413 -22.70 29.60 27.83
CA ILE A 413 -22.70 29.01 29.16
C ILE A 413 -21.33 28.36 29.46
N ALA A 414 -20.76 27.66 28.51
CA ALA A 414 -19.50 27.00 28.65
C ALA A 414 -18.30 27.86 28.18
N ALA A 415 -18.56 29.06 27.63
CA ALA A 415 -17.53 29.88 26.97
C ALA A 415 -16.27 30.07 27.80
N GLN A 416 -16.42 30.49 29.07
CA GLN A 416 -15.28 30.71 29.94
C GLN A 416 -14.43 29.42 30.15
N LYS A 417 -15.09 28.29 30.37
CA LYS A 417 -14.41 26.99 30.53
C LYS A 417 -13.66 26.62 29.26
N TYR A 418 -14.28 26.82 28.10
CA TYR A 418 -13.65 26.53 26.82
C TYR A 418 -12.44 27.43 26.53
N LEU A 419 -12.54 28.74 26.85
CA LEU A 419 -11.43 29.68 26.70
C LEU A 419 -10.25 29.32 27.61
N PHE A 420 -10.46 28.92 28.86
CA PHE A 420 -9.39 28.47 29.74
C PHE A 420 -8.70 27.21 29.19
N LYS A 421 -9.46 26.28 28.60
CA LYS A 421 -8.88 25.10 27.96
C LYS A 421 -8.08 25.46 26.71
N ALA A 422 -8.61 26.37 25.88
CA ALA A 422 -7.91 26.88 24.69
C ALA A 422 -6.58 27.56 25.08
N ASP A 423 -6.60 28.43 26.09
CA ASP A 423 -5.40 29.12 26.60
C ASP A 423 -4.32 28.12 27.05
N SER A 424 -4.71 27.11 27.82
CA SER A 424 -3.81 26.06 28.28
C SER A 424 -3.17 25.28 27.13
N LEU A 425 -3.92 24.99 26.08
CA LEU A 425 -3.44 24.29 24.90
C LEU A 425 -2.49 25.17 24.07
N PHE A 426 -2.80 26.45 23.91
CA PHE A 426 -1.90 27.39 23.24
C PHE A 426 -0.63 27.68 24.04
N ALA A 427 -0.67 27.56 25.38
CA ALA A 427 0.53 27.60 26.21
C ALA A 427 1.47 26.44 25.90
N ILE A 428 0.95 25.21 25.70
CA ILE A 428 1.75 24.06 25.26
C ILE A 428 2.37 24.32 23.89
N VAL A 429 1.61 24.92 22.95
CA VAL A 429 2.14 25.30 21.63
C VAL A 429 3.32 26.28 21.76
N LYS A 430 3.18 27.29 22.60
CA LYS A 430 4.25 28.28 22.88
C LYS A 430 5.49 27.64 23.47
N GLU A 431 5.31 26.70 24.40
CA GLU A 431 6.41 25.99 25.05
C GLU A 431 7.16 25.08 24.08
N ARG A 432 6.43 24.32 23.25
CA ARG A 432 7.03 23.38 22.29
C ARG A 432 7.69 24.06 21.09
N VAL A 433 7.18 25.23 20.67
CA VAL A 433 7.70 25.98 19.51
C VAL A 433 7.87 27.47 19.88
N PRO A 434 8.83 27.82 20.74
CA PRO A 434 9.00 29.18 21.27
C PRO A 434 9.35 30.23 20.21
N ASP A 435 9.90 29.82 19.08
CA ASP A 435 10.21 30.71 17.95
C ASP A 435 8.99 31.00 17.06
N SER A 436 7.84 30.36 17.31
CA SER A 436 6.59 30.62 16.62
C SER A 436 5.72 31.62 17.39
N HIS A 437 5.15 32.58 16.69
CA HIS A 437 4.19 33.53 17.25
C HIS A 437 2.83 32.88 17.57
N LEU A 438 2.51 31.70 16.99
CA LEU A 438 1.16 31.12 17.02
C LEU A 438 0.64 30.85 18.43
N GLY A 439 1.45 30.24 19.29
CA GLY A 439 1.05 29.97 20.68
C GLY A 439 0.65 31.27 21.42
N SER A 440 1.54 32.25 21.43
CA SER A 440 1.30 33.53 22.08
C SER A 440 0.15 34.32 21.45
N LEU A 441 0.04 34.35 20.13
CA LEU A 441 -1.03 35.07 19.42
C LEU A 441 -2.41 34.51 19.77
N TRP A 442 -2.54 33.19 19.81
CA TRP A 442 -3.83 32.58 20.13
C TRP A 442 -4.13 32.64 21.63
N GLN A 443 -3.13 32.64 22.52
CA GLN A 443 -3.35 33.03 23.92
C GLN A 443 -3.86 34.47 24.03
N ALA A 444 -3.24 35.41 23.30
CA ALA A 444 -3.70 36.81 23.28
C ALA A 444 -5.16 36.91 22.82
N ARG A 445 -5.55 36.23 21.74
CA ARG A 445 -6.94 36.21 21.24
C ARG A 445 -7.90 35.60 22.26
N THR A 446 -7.47 34.53 22.94
CA THR A 446 -8.26 33.85 23.98
C THR A 446 -8.46 34.78 25.20
N GLN A 447 -7.40 35.42 25.64
CA GLN A 447 -7.45 36.37 26.77
C GLN A 447 -8.22 37.65 26.42
N SER A 448 -8.22 38.08 25.15
CA SER A 448 -9.09 39.18 24.70
C SER A 448 -10.57 38.81 24.76
N GLN A 449 -10.93 37.55 24.53
CA GLN A 449 -12.33 37.11 24.72
C GLN A 449 -12.72 36.97 26.20
N LEU A 450 -11.76 36.70 27.10
CA LEU A 450 -11.98 36.66 28.54
C LEU A 450 -12.09 38.07 29.16
N ASP A 451 -11.51 39.08 28.51
CA ASP A 451 -11.50 40.49 28.90
C ASP A 451 -11.92 41.39 27.70
N PRO A 452 -13.17 41.29 27.23
CA PRO A 452 -13.62 41.94 25.99
C PRO A 452 -13.54 43.47 26.05
N GLU A 453 -13.76 44.06 27.22
CA GLU A 453 -13.63 45.49 27.41
C GLU A 453 -12.17 45.96 27.63
N THR A 454 -11.23 45.02 27.67
CA THR A 454 -9.79 45.29 27.87
C THR A 454 -9.48 46.00 29.20
N GLU A 455 -10.37 45.88 30.17
CA GLU A 455 -10.25 46.56 31.47
C GLU A 455 -9.10 46.00 32.31
N GLN A 456 -8.92 44.68 32.28
CA GLN A 456 -7.86 43.97 33.01
C GLN A 456 -6.53 43.96 32.24
N GLY A 457 -6.62 44.01 30.91
CA GLY A 457 -5.45 43.91 30.02
C GLY A 457 -4.87 42.49 29.95
N LEU A 458 -5.70 41.45 30.09
CA LEU A 458 -5.27 40.07 30.16
C LEU A 458 -4.47 39.64 28.92
N ALA A 459 -4.80 40.13 27.73
CA ALA A 459 -4.11 39.78 26.49
C ALA A 459 -2.79 40.53 26.28
N LYS A 460 -2.53 41.64 27.03
CA LYS A 460 -1.35 42.47 26.84
C LYS A 460 -0.03 41.71 26.81
N PRO A 461 0.34 40.89 27.83
CA PRO A 461 1.63 40.22 27.86
C PRO A 461 1.85 39.26 26.69
N TYR A 462 0.76 38.69 26.17
CA TYR A 462 0.80 37.76 25.05
C TYR A 462 1.00 38.49 23.71
N TYR A 463 0.28 39.59 23.46
CA TYR A 463 0.53 40.43 22.29
C TYR A 463 1.93 41.03 22.31
N GLU A 464 2.43 41.49 23.45
CA GLU A 464 3.80 41.97 23.57
C GLU A 464 4.83 40.88 23.26
N SER A 465 4.58 39.64 23.66
CA SER A 465 5.47 38.50 23.35
C SER A 465 5.49 38.11 21.87
N CYS A 466 4.43 38.40 21.11
CA CYS A 466 4.35 38.13 19.67
C CYS A 466 5.21 39.11 18.85
N ILE A 467 5.25 40.39 19.24
CA ILE A 467 5.82 41.46 18.43
C ILE A 467 7.28 41.19 18.01
N PRO A 468 8.23 40.81 18.89
CA PRO A 468 9.60 40.56 18.48
C PRO A 468 9.76 39.44 17.45
N ILE A 469 8.83 38.44 17.46
CA ILE A 469 8.85 37.34 16.52
C ILE A 469 8.29 37.81 15.16
N LEU A 470 7.18 38.52 15.17
CA LEU A 470 6.51 39.02 13.98
C LEU A 470 7.32 40.12 13.27
N GLU A 471 8.00 40.99 14.01
CA GLU A 471 8.83 42.08 13.47
C GLU A 471 10.02 41.57 12.65
N LYS A 472 10.43 40.30 12.82
CA LYS A 472 11.47 39.67 11.98
C LYS A 472 11.07 39.61 10.49
N ASN A 473 9.77 39.62 10.20
CA ASN A 473 9.25 39.65 8.81
C ASN A 473 7.94 40.44 8.76
N LYS A 474 8.03 41.76 8.81
CA LYS A 474 6.91 42.69 8.90
C LYS A 474 5.96 42.60 7.70
N GLU A 475 6.46 42.37 6.51
CA GLU A 475 5.63 42.28 5.31
C GLU A 475 4.74 41.04 5.38
N LYS A 476 5.31 39.91 5.75
CA LYS A 476 4.57 38.64 5.88
C LYS A 476 3.51 38.67 6.98
N TYR A 477 3.81 39.31 8.10
CA TYR A 477 2.99 39.31 9.30
C TYR A 477 2.32 40.67 9.58
N SER A 478 2.08 41.45 8.54
CA SER A 478 1.51 42.80 8.66
C SER A 478 0.15 42.81 9.36
N ASN A 479 -0.71 41.82 9.12
CA ASN A 479 -2.02 41.71 9.72
C ASN A 479 -1.92 41.39 11.21
N GLU A 480 -1.10 40.42 11.59
CA GLU A 480 -0.87 40.01 12.98
C GLU A 480 -0.21 41.14 13.79
N LEU A 481 0.73 41.84 13.20
CA LEU A 481 1.34 43.03 13.83
C LEU A 481 0.31 44.13 14.03
N THR A 482 -0.52 44.40 13.05
CA THR A 482 -1.63 45.38 13.16
C THR A 482 -2.60 45.00 14.27
N GLU A 483 -2.93 43.72 14.42
CA GLU A 483 -3.76 43.20 15.51
C GLU A 483 -3.10 43.47 16.88
N CYS A 484 -1.83 43.10 17.03
CA CYS A 484 -1.08 43.32 18.26
C CYS A 484 -1.01 44.82 18.63
N TYR A 485 -0.66 45.67 17.68
CA TYR A 485 -0.53 47.12 17.92
C TYR A 485 -1.88 47.76 18.19
N ARG A 486 -2.95 47.34 17.53
CA ARG A 486 -4.31 47.86 17.78
C ARG A 486 -4.78 47.55 19.20
N TYR A 487 -4.60 46.30 19.68
CA TYR A 487 -4.91 45.96 21.05
C TYR A 487 -4.10 46.79 22.06
N LEU A 488 -2.80 46.89 21.87
CA LEU A 488 -1.93 47.67 22.79
C LEU A 488 -2.20 49.16 22.73
N GLY A 489 -2.45 49.70 21.55
CA GLY A 489 -2.87 51.12 21.40
C GLY A 489 -4.13 51.42 22.15
N TYR A 490 -5.15 50.56 22.05
CA TYR A 490 -6.41 50.66 22.76
C TYR A 490 -6.24 50.46 24.28
N TYR A 491 -5.51 49.48 24.73
CA TYR A 491 -5.19 49.19 26.12
C TYR A 491 -4.57 50.43 26.81
N TYR A 492 -3.53 51.01 26.22
CA TYR A 492 -2.86 52.17 26.78
C TYR A 492 -3.74 53.41 26.79
N TYR A 493 -4.62 53.58 25.82
CA TYR A 493 -5.66 54.61 25.82
C TYR A 493 -6.57 54.49 27.03
N LEU A 494 -7.10 53.31 27.31
CA LEU A 494 -7.95 53.05 28.47
C LEU A 494 -7.21 53.29 29.79
N LYS A 495 -5.93 53.02 29.84
CA LYS A 495 -5.08 53.30 31.03
C LYS A 495 -4.64 54.75 31.13
N GLN A 496 -5.11 55.63 30.27
CA GLN A 496 -4.72 57.05 30.19
C GLN A 496 -3.20 57.28 29.93
N ASP A 497 -2.52 56.29 29.40
CA ASP A 497 -1.14 56.38 28.95
C ASP A 497 -1.10 56.74 27.46
N MET A 498 -1.33 58.04 27.21
CA MET A 498 -1.47 58.57 25.86
C MET A 498 -0.18 58.48 25.04
N ASP A 499 0.97 58.50 25.65
CA ASP A 499 2.27 58.42 24.97
C ASP A 499 2.46 57.00 24.38
N ASN A 500 2.27 55.97 25.18
CA ASN A 500 2.36 54.61 24.70
C ASN A 500 1.24 54.28 23.70
N SER A 501 0.03 54.78 23.92
CA SER A 501 -1.06 54.63 22.96
C SER A 501 -0.68 55.20 21.59
N LYS A 502 -0.16 56.43 21.52
CA LYS A 502 0.30 57.07 20.27
C LYS A 502 1.40 56.26 19.58
N ILE A 503 2.34 55.66 20.33
CA ILE A 503 3.41 54.81 19.77
C ILE A 503 2.81 53.64 18.96
N TYR A 504 1.89 52.92 19.52
CA TYR A 504 1.33 51.74 18.86
C TYR A 504 0.42 52.10 17.68
N TRP A 505 -0.38 53.16 17.75
CA TRP A 505 -1.17 53.63 16.61
C TRP A 505 -0.26 54.11 15.44
N ASN A 506 0.83 54.79 15.74
CA ASN A 506 1.82 55.19 14.73
C ASN A 506 2.53 53.96 14.12
N LYS A 507 2.79 52.91 14.88
CA LYS A 507 3.33 51.65 14.34
C LYS A 507 2.36 51.03 13.30
N ILE A 508 1.05 51.14 13.50
CA ILE A 508 0.07 50.68 12.47
C ILE A 508 0.20 51.54 11.22
N LEU A 509 0.27 52.87 11.35
CA LEU A 509 0.43 53.75 10.17
C LEU A 509 1.79 53.57 9.46
N SER A 510 2.80 53.04 10.14
CA SER A 510 4.06 52.66 9.48
C SER A 510 3.95 51.41 8.61
N ILE A 511 2.94 50.55 8.86
CA ILE A 511 2.60 49.36 8.06
C ILE A 511 1.62 49.75 6.94
N ASP A 512 0.57 50.45 7.33
CA ASP A 512 -0.51 50.92 6.45
C ASP A 512 -0.84 52.40 6.74
N PRO A 513 -0.27 53.34 6.00
CA PRO A 513 -0.54 54.77 6.16
C PRO A 513 -2.00 55.17 5.99
N SER A 514 -2.79 54.35 5.28
CA SER A 514 -4.18 54.61 4.98
C SER A 514 -5.13 54.03 6.05
N ASN A 515 -4.64 53.41 7.09
CA ASN A 515 -5.45 52.75 8.14
C ASN A 515 -6.34 53.77 8.87
N ALA A 516 -7.62 53.75 8.51
CA ALA A 516 -8.64 54.70 9.03
C ALA A 516 -8.76 54.66 10.56
N THR A 517 -8.76 53.44 11.13
CA THR A 517 -8.87 53.24 12.59
C THR A 517 -7.70 53.90 13.34
N ALA A 518 -6.47 53.73 12.87
CA ALA A 518 -5.29 54.33 13.48
C ALA A 518 -5.28 55.87 13.34
N GLN A 519 -5.68 56.37 12.18
CA GLN A 519 -5.82 57.82 11.96
C GLN A 519 -6.86 58.46 12.88
N GLU A 520 -8.02 57.80 13.06
CA GLU A 520 -9.07 58.27 13.95
C GLU A 520 -8.67 58.23 15.44
N ALA A 521 -8.06 57.10 15.84
CA ALA A 521 -7.54 56.96 17.20
C ALA A 521 -6.55 58.09 17.57
N LEU A 522 -5.60 58.39 16.69
CA LEU A 522 -4.62 59.45 16.91
C LEU A 522 -5.23 60.85 16.97
N LYS A 523 -6.33 61.12 16.26
CA LYS A 523 -7.08 62.41 16.39
C LYS A 523 -7.77 62.55 17.74
N ASN A 524 -8.21 61.46 18.34
CA ASN A 524 -8.94 61.44 19.61
C ASN A 524 -8.00 61.42 20.83
N ILE A 525 -6.70 61.13 20.65
CA ILE A 525 -5.70 61.13 21.70
C ILE A 525 -5.10 62.56 21.81
N LYS A 526 -5.58 63.32 22.76
CA LYS A 526 -5.08 64.70 23.05
C LYS A 526 -3.74 64.66 23.79
#